data_3f487fee04d89a23be8e5d47560cb99f
#
_entry.id   3f487fee04d89a23be8e5d47560cb99f
#
_cell.length_a   1.000
_cell.length_b   1.000
_cell.length_c   1.000
_cell.angle_alpha   90.00
_cell.angle_beta   90.00
_cell.angle_gamma   90.00
#
_symmetry.space_group_name_H-M   'P 1'
#
loop_
_entity.id
_entity.type
_entity.pdbx_description
1 polymer ?
#
loop_
_entity_poly.entity_id
_entity_poly.type
_entity_poly.pdbx_seq_one_letter_code
_entity_poly.pdbx_strand_id
1 'polypeptide(L)'
;VGILEKIGLNIGLALNIPSFLGFVFLIFMIYFFAKELFKSKSVGILSVIFFLFNSSLTYIYFFKKYPPSIDSISQIIKNADFLSFAPYGDGIISAFWNLNIYTNQRHLAVSFGLSLLIIYLSIKPLLKKENPKIWTYIILGSILGLSFYLHTAVFLMTITIMGALLIQLKGLRRNIFVLLLTAAIISLPQYFYLTSSPGFSPHFQTGYLISGNLNPKNIIEFWVYNLGVSLFLTPLGFIFANKFQRKILLSFFMLFVVGNTIQFSPETAANHKFFNFFLILGNMFSAFLIIK
;
A
#
# COMPACT_ATOMS: atom_id res chain seq x y z
N VAL A 1 0.33 -2.11 22.90
CA VAL A 1 0.70 -1.00 23.78
C VAL A 1 0.39 -1.39 25.21
N GLY A 2 -0.86 -1.59 25.62
CA GLY A 2 -1.23 -1.85 27.02
C GLY A 2 -0.50 -3.02 27.71
N ILE A 3 -0.15 -4.10 26.97
CA ILE A 3 0.68 -5.19 27.53
C ILE A 3 2.09 -4.68 27.84
N LEU A 4 2.67 -3.89 26.96
CA LEU A 4 4.02 -3.34 27.13
C LEU A 4 4.08 -2.36 28.31
N GLU A 5 3.03 -1.56 28.51
CA GLU A 5 2.93 -0.69 29.70
C GLU A 5 2.81 -1.51 30.98
N LYS A 6 2.02 -2.60 30.98
CA LYS A 6 1.88 -3.49 32.15
C LYS A 6 3.17 -4.17 32.57
N ILE A 7 4.11 -4.37 31.62
CA ILE A 7 5.45 -4.92 31.94
C ILE A 7 6.49 -3.82 32.21
N GLY A 8 6.06 -2.56 32.38
CA GLY A 8 6.89 -1.47 32.87
C GLY A 8 7.48 -0.54 31.81
N LEU A 9 7.11 -0.67 30.53
CA LEU A 9 7.55 0.29 29.54
C LEU A 9 6.74 1.60 29.63
N ASN A 10 7.42 2.73 29.50
CA ASN A 10 6.70 4.00 29.37
C ASN A 10 5.91 4.05 28.05
N ILE A 11 4.86 4.85 27.98
CA ILE A 11 3.93 4.92 26.85
C ILE A 11 4.63 5.27 25.53
N GLY A 12 5.67 6.12 25.57
CA GLY A 12 6.44 6.48 24.38
C GLY A 12 7.17 5.26 23.78
N LEU A 13 7.83 4.46 24.59
CA LEU A 13 8.48 3.21 24.15
C LEU A 13 7.45 2.16 23.75
N ALA A 14 6.38 2.01 24.53
CA ALA A 14 5.30 1.06 24.24
C ALA A 14 4.61 1.32 22.88
N LEU A 15 4.58 2.58 22.43
CA LEU A 15 4.08 2.98 21.11
C LEU A 15 5.14 2.86 20.01
N ASN A 16 6.36 3.31 20.27
CA ASN A 16 7.38 3.45 19.23
C ASN A 16 8.04 2.12 18.85
N ILE A 17 8.26 1.21 19.80
CA ILE A 17 8.90 -0.09 19.53
C ILE A 17 8.07 -0.92 18.53
N PRO A 18 6.76 -1.18 18.75
CA PRO A 18 5.95 -1.91 17.77
C PRO A 18 5.87 -1.21 16.40
N SER A 19 5.83 0.13 16.40
CA SER A 19 5.78 0.92 15.17
C SER A 19 7.06 0.76 14.35
N PHE A 20 8.21 0.87 15.01
CA PHE A 20 9.52 0.67 14.39
C PHE A 20 9.68 -0.76 13.85
N LEU A 21 9.36 -1.77 14.67
CA LEU A 21 9.42 -3.18 14.23
C LEU A 21 8.48 -3.45 13.06
N GLY A 22 7.28 -2.90 13.08
CA GLY A 22 6.33 -2.99 11.96
C GLY A 22 6.84 -2.35 10.68
N PHE A 23 7.52 -1.21 10.80
CA PHE A 23 8.12 -0.53 9.65
C PHE A 23 9.33 -1.29 9.08
N VAL A 24 10.22 -1.79 9.94
CA VAL A 24 11.34 -2.67 9.53
C VAL A 24 10.82 -3.94 8.84
N PHE A 25 9.76 -4.55 9.38
CA PHE A 25 9.12 -5.70 8.77
C PHE A 25 8.57 -5.39 7.37
N LEU A 26 7.91 -4.23 7.19
CA LEU A 26 7.44 -3.80 5.87
C LEU A 26 8.60 -3.63 4.87
N ILE A 27 9.67 -2.94 5.27
CA ILE A 27 10.87 -2.76 4.44
C ILE A 27 11.46 -4.12 4.03
N PHE A 28 11.58 -5.03 4.98
CA PHE A 28 12.05 -6.39 4.71
C PHE A 28 11.15 -7.11 3.71
N MET A 29 9.82 -7.01 3.86
CA MET A 29 8.87 -7.63 2.95
C MET A 29 8.91 -7.04 1.55
N ILE A 30 9.11 -5.73 1.42
CA ILE A 30 9.28 -5.07 0.12
C ILE A 30 10.54 -5.59 -0.58
N TYR A 31 11.67 -5.59 0.12
CA TYR A 31 12.92 -6.14 -0.41
C TYR A 31 12.75 -7.59 -0.85
N PHE A 32 12.23 -8.41 0.06
CA PHE A 32 12.13 -9.85 -0.14
C PHE A 32 11.17 -10.20 -1.29
N PHE A 33 9.99 -9.57 -1.34
CA PHE A 33 9.01 -9.81 -2.39
C PHE A 33 9.53 -9.37 -3.77
N ALA A 34 10.13 -8.19 -3.88
CA ALA A 34 10.74 -7.73 -5.12
C ALA A 34 11.86 -8.64 -5.58
N LYS A 35 12.78 -9.01 -4.68
CA LYS A 35 13.86 -9.97 -4.97
C LYS A 35 13.34 -11.29 -5.50
N GLU A 36 12.32 -11.87 -4.87
CA GLU A 36 11.76 -13.16 -5.28
C GLU A 36 10.94 -13.07 -6.58
N LEU A 37 10.22 -11.97 -6.80
CA LEU A 37 9.41 -11.75 -7.99
C LEU A 37 10.27 -11.53 -9.24
N PHE A 38 11.34 -10.75 -9.13
CA PHE A 38 12.22 -10.39 -10.26
C PHE A 38 13.53 -11.18 -10.28
N LYS A 39 13.77 -12.05 -9.30
CA LYS A 39 15.01 -12.84 -9.16
C LYS A 39 16.28 -11.99 -9.14
N SER A 40 16.22 -10.79 -8.54
CA SER A 40 17.30 -9.82 -8.50
C SER A 40 17.38 -9.13 -7.14
N LYS A 41 18.55 -9.21 -6.49
CA LYS A 41 18.83 -8.49 -5.24
C LYS A 41 18.83 -6.96 -5.46
N SER A 42 19.36 -6.51 -6.58
CA SER A 42 19.42 -5.09 -6.94
C SER A 42 18.02 -4.48 -7.09
N VAL A 43 17.09 -5.22 -7.73
CA VAL A 43 15.68 -4.81 -7.79
C VAL A 43 15.09 -4.73 -6.39
N GLY A 44 15.38 -5.69 -5.51
CA GLY A 44 14.93 -5.66 -4.12
C GLY A 44 15.41 -4.40 -3.38
N ILE A 45 16.71 -4.08 -3.46
CA ILE A 45 17.29 -2.89 -2.82
C ILE A 45 16.68 -1.60 -3.38
N LEU A 46 16.65 -1.47 -4.72
CA LEU A 46 16.13 -0.27 -5.36
C LEU A 46 14.62 -0.07 -5.09
N SER A 47 13.87 -1.17 -4.94
CA SER A 47 12.46 -1.12 -4.53
C SER A 47 12.27 -0.51 -3.14
N VAL A 48 13.16 -0.84 -2.20
CA VAL A 48 13.16 -0.23 -0.85
C VAL A 48 13.52 1.25 -0.93
N ILE A 49 14.52 1.61 -1.71
CA ILE A 49 14.92 3.02 -1.91
C ILE A 49 13.73 3.81 -2.49
N PHE A 50 13.08 3.30 -3.53
CA PHE A 50 11.91 3.95 -4.11
C PHE A 50 10.74 4.04 -3.13
N PHE A 51 10.51 3.02 -2.33
CA PHE A 51 9.50 3.06 -1.28
C PHE A 51 9.79 4.14 -0.24
N LEU A 52 11.03 4.23 0.26
CA LEU A 52 11.40 5.21 1.30
C LEU A 52 11.34 6.65 0.79
N PHE A 53 11.72 6.88 -0.47
CA PHE A 53 11.82 8.21 -1.06
C PHE A 53 10.69 8.52 -2.05
N ASN A 54 9.64 7.70 -2.09
CA ASN A 54 8.47 8.02 -2.88
C ASN A 54 7.74 9.23 -2.31
N SER A 55 7.41 10.17 -3.18
CA SER A 55 6.64 11.35 -2.81
C SER A 55 5.83 11.90 -3.99
N SER A 56 4.88 12.76 -3.69
CA SER A 56 4.22 13.60 -4.69
C SER A 56 5.16 14.72 -5.17
N LEU A 57 4.81 15.39 -6.25
CA LEU A 57 5.57 16.53 -6.77
C LEU A 57 5.36 17.84 -5.98
N THR A 58 4.88 17.77 -4.74
CA THR A 58 4.68 18.94 -3.86
C THR A 58 5.98 19.77 -3.66
N TYR A 59 7.14 19.14 -3.75
CA TYR A 59 8.43 19.84 -3.66
C TYR A 59 8.59 20.94 -4.72
N ILE A 60 7.93 20.81 -5.89
CA ILE A 60 7.94 21.85 -6.93
C ILE A 60 7.32 23.14 -6.40
N TYR A 61 6.20 23.03 -5.69
CA TYR A 61 5.53 24.20 -5.09
C TYR A 61 6.33 24.77 -3.91
N PHE A 62 6.97 23.90 -3.13
CA PHE A 62 7.89 24.35 -2.08
C PHE A 62 9.01 25.20 -2.68
N PHE A 63 9.71 24.71 -3.72
CA PHE A 63 10.82 25.47 -4.33
C PHE A 63 10.35 26.66 -5.18
N LYS A 64 9.09 26.74 -5.58
CA LYS A 64 8.50 27.98 -6.11
C LYS A 64 8.36 29.05 -5.04
N LYS A 65 7.99 28.67 -3.80
CA LYS A 65 7.86 29.56 -2.65
C LYS A 65 9.23 29.93 -2.04
N TYR A 66 10.11 28.95 -1.94
CA TYR A 66 11.46 29.09 -1.41
C TYR A 66 12.48 28.62 -2.46
N PRO A 67 12.96 29.51 -3.35
CA PRO A 67 13.97 29.14 -4.35
C PRO A 67 15.19 28.47 -3.70
N PRO A 68 15.85 27.52 -4.38
CA PRO A 68 16.99 26.77 -3.83
C PRO A 68 18.09 27.70 -3.30
N SER A 69 18.27 27.68 -1.99
CA SER A 69 19.24 28.54 -1.25
C SER A 69 19.53 27.93 0.14
N ILE A 70 20.45 28.54 0.88
CA ILE A 70 20.66 28.14 2.28
C ILE A 70 19.42 28.38 3.13
N ASP A 71 18.64 29.41 2.84
CA ASP A 71 17.39 29.69 3.54
C ASP A 71 16.32 28.61 3.27
N SER A 72 16.21 28.09 2.05
CA SER A 72 15.30 27.00 1.74
C SER A 72 15.65 25.72 2.52
N ILE A 73 16.93 25.42 2.73
CA ILE A 73 17.38 24.33 3.60
C ILE A 73 16.93 24.57 5.05
N SER A 74 17.09 25.81 5.55
CA SER A 74 16.60 26.19 6.88
C SER A 74 15.08 25.97 7.02
N GLN A 75 14.30 26.32 5.99
CA GLN A 75 12.84 26.09 5.98
C GLN A 75 12.49 24.59 6.00
N ILE A 76 13.22 23.75 5.26
CA ILE A 76 13.05 22.29 5.28
C ILE A 76 13.34 21.76 6.71
N ILE A 77 14.45 22.19 7.33
CA ILE A 77 14.83 21.74 8.68
C ILE A 77 13.79 22.17 9.72
N LYS A 78 13.29 23.39 9.64
CA LYS A 78 12.27 23.91 10.55
C LYS A 78 10.92 23.26 10.35
N ASN A 79 10.69 22.63 9.19
CA ASN A 79 9.43 21.96 8.82
C ASN A 79 8.19 22.88 9.00
N ALA A 80 8.35 24.21 8.86
CA ALA A 80 7.30 25.16 9.19
C ALA A 80 6.10 25.10 8.22
N ASP A 81 6.37 24.77 6.95
CA ASP A 81 5.37 24.72 5.88
C ASP A 81 5.05 23.29 5.40
N PHE A 82 5.60 22.26 6.04
CA PHE A 82 5.32 20.86 5.72
C PHE A 82 4.05 20.38 6.44
N LEU A 83 2.92 20.61 5.84
CA LEU A 83 1.63 20.15 6.33
C LEU A 83 1.36 18.69 5.89
N SER A 84 0.49 17.99 6.62
CA SER A 84 0.22 16.57 6.41
C SER A 84 -0.52 16.25 5.11
N PHE A 85 -1.32 17.18 4.56
CA PHE A 85 -2.11 16.99 3.32
C PHE A 85 -2.08 18.23 2.45
N ALA A 86 -1.84 18.04 1.14
CA ALA A 86 -1.91 19.07 0.10
C ALA A 86 -1.31 20.43 0.51
N PRO A 87 -0.05 20.48 0.95
CA PRO A 87 0.49 21.69 1.59
C PRO A 87 0.67 22.86 0.63
N TYR A 88 0.75 22.65 -0.69
CA TYR A 88 1.17 23.69 -1.65
C TYR A 88 0.30 23.81 -2.89
N GLY A 89 -0.86 23.21 -2.93
CA GLY A 89 -1.72 23.33 -4.09
C GLY A 89 -2.92 22.40 -4.06
N ASP A 90 -3.95 22.79 -4.76
CA ASP A 90 -5.17 22.01 -4.88
C ASP A 90 -4.88 20.67 -5.57
N GLY A 91 -5.36 19.59 -4.99
CA GLY A 91 -5.25 18.26 -5.57
C GLY A 91 -3.91 17.55 -5.41
N ILE A 92 -2.89 18.15 -4.77
CA ILE A 92 -1.62 17.48 -4.48
C ILE A 92 -1.63 16.99 -3.03
N ILE A 93 -1.40 15.70 -2.84
CA ILE A 93 -1.61 15.03 -1.56
C ILE A 93 -0.28 14.52 -1.01
N SER A 94 0.18 15.07 0.11
CA SER A 94 1.40 14.61 0.79
C SER A 94 1.26 13.22 1.41
N ALA A 95 0.05 12.67 1.50
CA ALA A 95 -0.19 11.29 1.91
C ALA A 95 0.50 10.24 1.00
N PHE A 96 0.98 10.62 -0.18
CA PHE A 96 1.82 9.75 -1.01
C PHE A 96 3.31 9.78 -0.63
N TRP A 97 3.69 10.59 0.33
CA TRP A 97 5.02 10.53 0.96
C TRP A 97 5.03 9.42 2.01
N ASN A 98 5.63 8.31 1.68
CA ASN A 98 5.56 7.11 2.52
C ASN A 98 6.05 7.35 3.94
N LEU A 99 7.18 8.04 4.14
CA LEU A 99 7.69 8.32 5.48
C LEU A 99 6.71 9.12 6.33
N ASN A 100 6.02 10.11 5.74
CA ASN A 100 5.00 10.88 6.44
C ASN A 100 3.81 10.00 6.89
N ILE A 101 3.32 9.16 6.00
CA ILE A 101 2.18 8.27 6.28
C ILE A 101 2.49 7.31 7.44
N TYR A 102 3.64 6.65 7.43
CA TYR A 102 3.96 5.63 8.42
C TYR A 102 4.35 6.19 9.78
N THR A 103 4.75 7.46 9.86
CA THR A 103 4.91 8.16 11.15
C THR A 103 3.56 8.53 11.77
N ASN A 104 2.58 8.88 10.95
CA ASN A 104 1.24 9.25 11.41
C ASN A 104 0.34 8.03 11.66
N GLN A 105 0.41 7.01 10.80
CA GLN A 105 -0.42 5.80 10.89
C GLN A 105 0.44 4.58 11.20
N ARG A 106 0.87 4.48 12.45
CA ARG A 106 1.89 3.54 12.94
C ARG A 106 1.56 2.05 12.69
N HIS A 107 0.27 1.68 12.78
CA HIS A 107 -0.20 0.30 12.54
C HIS A 107 -0.30 -0.06 11.05
N LEU A 108 -0.23 0.91 10.15
CA LEU A 108 -0.34 0.67 8.70
C LEU A 108 0.84 -0.14 8.16
N ALA A 109 2.06 0.14 8.66
CA ALA A 109 3.27 -0.55 8.22
C ALA A 109 3.20 -2.06 8.47
N VAL A 110 2.84 -2.48 9.69
CA VAL A 110 2.72 -3.90 10.01
C VAL A 110 1.62 -4.56 9.20
N SER A 111 0.51 -3.85 8.96
CA SER A 111 -0.63 -4.38 8.18
C SER A 111 -0.25 -4.60 6.71
N PHE A 112 0.46 -3.67 6.09
CA PHE A 112 0.96 -3.84 4.72
C PHE A 112 2.02 -4.93 4.62
N GLY A 113 2.95 -4.99 5.60
CA GLY A 113 3.95 -6.05 5.67
C GLY A 113 3.31 -7.44 5.77
N LEU A 114 2.30 -7.59 6.62
CA LEU A 114 1.54 -8.84 6.78
C LEU A 114 0.79 -9.21 5.49
N SER A 115 0.16 -8.24 4.83
CA SER A 115 -0.52 -8.45 3.55
C SER A 115 0.45 -8.90 2.46
N LEU A 116 1.62 -8.26 2.33
CA LEU A 116 2.66 -8.70 1.39
C LEU A 116 3.14 -10.11 1.68
N LEU A 117 3.30 -10.47 2.96
CA LEU A 117 3.66 -11.84 3.36
C LEU A 117 2.59 -12.86 2.94
N ILE A 118 1.31 -12.58 3.21
CA ILE A 118 0.18 -13.44 2.82
C ILE A 118 0.15 -13.62 1.31
N ILE A 119 0.24 -12.52 0.54
CA ILE A 119 0.26 -12.56 -0.91
C ILE A 119 1.46 -13.37 -1.42
N TYR A 120 2.67 -13.09 -0.90
CA TYR A 120 3.88 -13.82 -1.28
C TYR A 120 3.74 -15.33 -1.03
N LEU A 121 3.35 -15.73 0.18
CA LEU A 121 3.20 -17.14 0.53
C LEU A 121 2.12 -17.83 -0.30
N SER A 122 1.07 -17.11 -0.68
CA SER A 122 0.02 -17.64 -1.54
C SER A 122 0.49 -17.92 -2.97
N ILE A 123 1.41 -17.09 -3.52
CA ILE A 123 1.94 -17.27 -4.87
C ILE A 123 3.27 -18.04 -4.91
N LYS A 124 3.90 -18.27 -3.76
CA LYS A 124 5.20 -18.97 -3.62
C LYS A 124 5.26 -20.29 -4.39
N PRO A 125 4.22 -21.14 -4.38
CA PRO A 125 4.26 -22.39 -5.14
C PRO A 125 4.52 -22.20 -6.63
N LEU A 126 3.97 -21.14 -7.24
CA LEU A 126 4.25 -20.83 -8.65
C LEU A 126 5.67 -20.27 -8.86
N LEU A 127 6.19 -19.50 -7.90
CA LEU A 127 7.56 -18.94 -7.97
C LEU A 127 8.63 -20.01 -7.81
N LYS A 128 8.38 -21.01 -6.97
CA LYS A 128 9.34 -22.08 -6.61
C LYS A 128 9.07 -23.41 -7.32
N LYS A 129 7.99 -23.50 -8.11
CA LYS A 129 7.52 -24.75 -8.77
C LYS A 129 7.22 -25.85 -7.73
N GLU A 130 6.66 -25.47 -6.60
CA GLU A 130 6.25 -26.37 -5.51
C GLU A 130 4.76 -26.73 -5.63
N ASN A 131 4.34 -27.85 -5.07
CA ASN A 131 2.93 -28.19 -4.96
C ASN A 131 2.25 -27.37 -3.86
N PRO A 132 1.12 -26.71 -4.14
CA PRO A 132 0.41 -25.92 -3.14
C PRO A 132 -0.28 -26.84 -2.11
N LYS A 133 0.03 -26.65 -0.81
CA LYS A 133 -0.60 -27.39 0.29
C LYS A 133 -1.83 -26.63 0.79
N ILE A 134 -2.99 -27.25 0.79
CA ILE A 134 -4.26 -26.61 1.17
C ILE A 134 -4.22 -26.03 2.59
N TRP A 135 -3.57 -26.68 3.54
CA TRP A 135 -3.43 -26.21 4.92
C TRP A 135 -2.72 -24.86 5.02
N THR A 136 -1.75 -24.60 4.15
CA THR A 136 -1.09 -23.28 4.07
C THR A 136 -2.12 -22.18 3.81
N TYR A 137 -3.08 -22.41 2.90
CA TYR A 137 -4.10 -21.42 2.55
C TYR A 137 -5.15 -21.25 3.65
N ILE A 138 -5.48 -22.32 4.39
CA ILE A 138 -6.33 -22.23 5.59
C ILE A 138 -5.64 -21.34 6.64
N ILE A 139 -4.36 -21.59 6.94
CA ILE A 139 -3.59 -20.78 7.90
C ILE A 139 -3.50 -19.32 7.43
N LEU A 140 -3.16 -19.08 6.17
CA LEU A 140 -3.07 -17.71 5.61
C LEU A 140 -4.43 -17.01 5.63
N GLY A 141 -5.51 -17.72 5.34
CA GLY A 141 -6.87 -17.23 5.44
C GLY A 141 -7.25 -16.87 6.88
N SER A 142 -6.85 -17.71 7.85
CA SER A 142 -7.06 -17.42 9.27
C SER A 142 -6.32 -16.16 9.72
N ILE A 143 -5.06 -16.02 9.35
CA ILE A 143 -4.27 -14.81 9.65
C ILE A 143 -4.88 -13.58 9.00
N LEU A 144 -5.31 -13.70 7.72
CA LEU A 144 -5.98 -12.60 7.02
C LEU A 144 -7.30 -12.23 7.71
N GLY A 145 -8.13 -13.21 8.08
CA GLY A 145 -9.38 -12.96 8.79
C GLY A 145 -9.18 -12.26 10.13
N LEU A 146 -8.18 -12.67 10.91
CA LEU A 146 -7.82 -12.00 12.17
C LEU A 146 -7.27 -10.59 11.95
N SER A 147 -6.64 -10.31 10.82
CA SER A 147 -6.10 -8.98 10.50
C SER A 147 -7.17 -7.91 10.26
N PHE A 148 -8.45 -8.30 10.20
CA PHE A 148 -9.58 -7.37 10.11
C PHE A 148 -9.58 -6.36 11.27
N TYR A 149 -9.31 -6.80 12.50
CA TYR A 149 -9.15 -5.91 13.66
C TYR A 149 -7.89 -5.05 13.62
N LEU A 150 -6.83 -5.56 12.99
CA LEU A 150 -5.59 -4.82 12.90
C LEU A 150 -5.76 -3.57 12.03
N HIS A 151 -6.38 -3.73 10.84
CA HIS A 151 -6.65 -2.64 9.91
C HIS A 151 -7.67 -3.04 8.84
N THR A 152 -8.94 -2.72 9.04
CA THR A 152 -10.05 -3.11 8.14
C THR A 152 -9.80 -2.71 6.68
N ALA A 153 -9.30 -1.49 6.40
CA ALA A 153 -9.04 -1.07 5.03
C ALA A 153 -7.95 -1.92 4.36
N VAL A 154 -6.88 -2.30 5.08
CA VAL A 154 -5.82 -3.16 4.53
C VAL A 154 -6.31 -4.59 4.32
N PHE A 155 -7.18 -5.09 5.21
CA PHE A 155 -7.89 -6.36 4.99
C PHE A 155 -8.66 -6.33 3.67
N LEU A 156 -9.49 -5.30 3.42
CA LEU A 156 -10.26 -5.14 2.18
C LEU A 156 -9.35 -5.05 0.94
N MET A 157 -8.25 -4.31 1.03
CA MET A 157 -7.26 -4.25 -0.05
C MET A 157 -6.66 -5.63 -0.35
N THR A 158 -6.34 -6.40 0.68
CA THR A 158 -5.78 -7.75 0.52
C THR A 158 -6.80 -8.70 -0.10
N ILE A 159 -8.07 -8.65 0.34
CA ILE A 159 -9.17 -9.40 -0.29
C ILE A 159 -9.32 -9.02 -1.77
N THR A 160 -9.26 -7.73 -2.11
CA THR A 160 -9.33 -7.25 -3.50
C THR A 160 -8.19 -7.84 -4.36
N ILE A 161 -6.95 -7.79 -3.87
CA ILE A 161 -5.79 -8.37 -4.58
C ILE A 161 -5.96 -9.88 -4.73
N MET A 162 -6.33 -10.58 -3.65
CA MET A 162 -6.50 -12.04 -3.67
C MET A 162 -7.66 -12.46 -4.58
N GLY A 163 -8.75 -11.69 -4.63
CA GLY A 163 -9.85 -11.90 -5.58
C GLY A 163 -9.39 -11.76 -7.04
N ALA A 164 -8.58 -10.76 -7.36
CA ALA A 164 -8.00 -10.61 -8.68
C ALA A 164 -7.03 -11.75 -9.03
N LEU A 165 -6.21 -12.22 -8.07
CA LEU A 165 -5.33 -13.38 -8.23
C LEU A 165 -6.12 -14.68 -8.42
N LEU A 166 -7.26 -14.86 -7.74
CA LEU A 166 -8.17 -15.99 -7.92
C LEU A 166 -8.63 -16.11 -9.39
N ILE A 167 -8.93 -14.98 -10.03
CA ILE A 167 -9.34 -14.93 -11.44
C ILE A 167 -8.16 -15.25 -12.36
N GLN A 168 -6.99 -14.66 -12.09
CA GLN A 168 -5.85 -14.69 -13.00
C GLN A 168 -4.97 -15.94 -12.90
N LEU A 169 -4.86 -16.56 -11.71
CA LEU A 169 -3.95 -17.68 -11.44
C LEU A 169 -4.70 -19.00 -11.41
N LYS A 170 -5.05 -19.55 -12.60
CA LYS A 170 -5.84 -20.78 -12.75
C LYS A 170 -5.31 -21.93 -11.90
N GLY A 171 -3.99 -22.12 -11.81
CA GLY A 171 -3.36 -23.22 -11.05
C GLY A 171 -3.47 -23.10 -9.52
N LEU A 172 -3.88 -21.94 -9.00
CA LEU A 172 -4.05 -21.71 -7.55
C LEU A 172 -5.49 -21.38 -7.17
N ARG A 173 -6.46 -21.41 -8.09
CA ARG A 173 -7.84 -20.98 -7.84
C ARG A 173 -8.45 -21.64 -6.60
N ARG A 174 -8.42 -22.97 -6.54
CA ARG A 174 -8.96 -23.72 -5.40
C ARG A 174 -8.35 -23.26 -4.08
N ASN A 175 -7.05 -23.10 -4.04
CA ASN A 175 -6.30 -22.74 -2.86
C ASN A 175 -6.61 -21.31 -2.42
N ILE A 176 -6.59 -20.35 -3.35
CA ILE A 176 -6.93 -18.96 -3.07
C ILE A 176 -8.40 -18.82 -2.65
N PHE A 177 -9.31 -19.59 -3.26
CA PHE A 177 -10.72 -19.64 -2.84
C PHE A 177 -10.84 -20.08 -1.37
N VAL A 178 -10.15 -21.17 -0.99
CA VAL A 178 -10.11 -21.63 0.41
C VAL A 178 -9.57 -20.56 1.35
N LEU A 179 -8.50 -19.86 0.98
CA LEU A 179 -7.98 -18.74 1.76
C LEU A 179 -9.04 -17.66 1.97
N LEU A 180 -9.68 -17.21 0.89
CA LEU A 180 -10.71 -16.16 0.94
C LEU A 180 -11.92 -16.58 1.77
N LEU A 181 -12.38 -17.83 1.60
CA LEU A 181 -13.50 -18.39 2.38
C LEU A 181 -13.15 -18.44 3.87
N THR A 182 -11.95 -18.93 4.21
CA THR A 182 -11.49 -18.99 5.61
C THR A 182 -11.39 -17.58 6.21
N ALA A 183 -10.83 -16.62 5.45
CA ALA A 183 -10.74 -15.24 5.89
C ALA A 183 -12.12 -14.62 6.13
N ALA A 184 -13.09 -14.88 5.23
CA ALA A 184 -14.46 -14.40 5.40
C ALA A 184 -15.11 -14.98 6.67
N ILE A 185 -15.03 -16.30 6.89
CA ILE A 185 -15.60 -16.96 8.07
C ILE A 185 -15.03 -16.35 9.37
N ILE A 186 -13.72 -16.14 9.44
CA ILE A 186 -13.06 -15.62 10.65
C ILE A 186 -13.32 -14.12 10.85
N SER A 187 -13.48 -13.34 9.77
CA SER A 187 -13.75 -11.90 9.89
C SER A 187 -15.22 -11.58 10.19
N LEU A 188 -16.17 -12.47 9.88
CA LEU A 188 -17.60 -12.24 10.09
C LEU A 188 -17.98 -11.84 11.54
N PRO A 189 -17.55 -12.54 12.61
CA PRO A 189 -17.87 -12.14 13.98
C PRO A 189 -17.31 -10.74 14.30
N GLN A 190 -16.13 -10.43 13.80
CA GLN A 190 -15.48 -9.13 13.99
C GLN A 190 -16.27 -8.01 13.29
N TYR A 191 -16.73 -8.28 12.06
CA TYR A 191 -17.58 -7.36 11.30
C TYR A 191 -18.87 -7.04 12.06
N PHE A 192 -19.62 -8.04 12.52
CA PHE A 192 -20.86 -7.82 13.27
C PHE A 192 -20.63 -7.07 14.58
N TYR A 193 -19.54 -7.34 15.27
CA TYR A 193 -19.20 -6.61 16.50
C TYR A 193 -18.90 -5.12 16.23
N LEU A 194 -18.15 -4.80 15.16
CA LEU A 194 -17.78 -3.43 14.84
C LEU A 194 -18.90 -2.63 14.18
N THR A 195 -19.84 -3.26 13.48
CA THR A 195 -20.94 -2.61 12.77
C THR A 195 -22.22 -2.51 13.61
N SER A 196 -22.17 -2.86 14.91
CA SER A 196 -23.31 -2.71 15.82
C SER A 196 -23.75 -1.25 16.04
N SER A 197 -22.92 -0.29 15.70
CA SER A 197 -23.24 1.15 15.73
C SER A 197 -23.50 1.70 14.33
N PRO A 198 -24.33 2.74 14.16
CA PRO A 198 -24.51 3.42 12.87
C PRO A 198 -23.16 3.92 12.37
N GLY A 199 -22.67 3.34 11.28
CA GLY A 199 -21.37 3.66 10.69
C GLY A 199 -21.52 4.26 9.29
N PHE A 200 -20.39 4.68 8.74
CA PHE A 200 -20.33 5.13 7.35
C PHE A 200 -20.61 3.97 6.40
N SER A 201 -21.53 4.17 5.46
CA SER A 201 -21.83 3.21 4.40
C SER A 201 -20.95 3.51 3.18
N PRO A 202 -20.17 2.54 2.69
CA PRO A 202 -19.41 2.72 1.45
C PRO A 202 -20.34 3.08 0.29
N HIS A 203 -19.94 4.05 -0.51
CA HIS A 203 -20.72 4.48 -1.67
C HIS A 203 -19.84 4.70 -2.90
N PHE A 204 -20.47 4.70 -4.06
CA PHE A 204 -19.79 4.95 -5.33
C PHE A 204 -19.33 6.41 -5.41
N GLN A 205 -18.08 6.59 -5.79
CA GLN A 205 -17.45 7.89 -6.03
C GLN A 205 -16.56 7.78 -7.25
N THR A 206 -16.41 8.84 -8.02
CA THR A 206 -15.49 8.89 -9.15
C THR A 206 -14.42 9.93 -8.93
N GLY A 207 -13.18 9.56 -9.29
CA GLY A 207 -12.07 10.50 -9.41
C GLY A 207 -11.34 10.86 -8.12
N TYR A 208 -11.62 10.19 -7.00
CA TYR A 208 -10.94 10.43 -5.73
C TYR A 208 -11.05 11.92 -5.29
N LEU A 209 -9.92 12.64 -5.16
CA LEU A 209 -9.87 14.06 -4.78
C LEU A 209 -9.60 14.99 -5.97
N ILE A 210 -9.88 14.55 -7.20
CA ILE A 210 -9.73 15.39 -8.38
C ILE A 210 -10.75 16.54 -8.30
N SER A 211 -10.26 17.77 -8.25
CA SER A 211 -11.09 18.97 -8.23
C SER A 211 -11.64 19.30 -9.63
N GLY A 212 -12.88 19.79 -9.68
CA GLY A 212 -13.54 20.19 -10.92
C GLY A 212 -14.07 19.04 -11.75
N ASN A 213 -14.24 19.26 -13.06
CA ASN A 213 -14.78 18.27 -13.98
C ASN A 213 -13.79 17.13 -14.23
N LEU A 214 -14.28 15.88 -14.20
CA LEU A 214 -13.52 14.69 -14.55
C LEU A 214 -13.31 14.62 -16.07
N ASN A 215 -12.34 15.37 -16.56
CA ASN A 215 -11.89 15.28 -17.94
C ASN A 215 -10.47 14.65 -17.99
N PRO A 216 -10.03 14.12 -19.14
CA PRO A 216 -8.72 13.44 -19.23
C PRO A 216 -7.55 14.31 -18.78
N LYS A 217 -7.60 15.64 -19.04
CA LYS A 217 -6.55 16.57 -18.64
C LYS A 217 -6.41 16.63 -17.11
N ASN A 218 -7.51 16.87 -16.40
CA ASN A 218 -7.51 16.99 -14.94
C ASN A 218 -7.11 15.67 -14.26
N ILE A 219 -7.56 14.54 -14.83
CA ILE A 219 -7.19 13.21 -14.33
C ILE A 219 -5.69 12.99 -14.47
N ILE A 220 -5.12 13.24 -15.66
CA ILE A 220 -3.69 13.06 -15.92
C ILE A 220 -2.87 14.00 -15.04
N GLU A 221 -3.24 15.27 -14.99
CA GLU A 221 -2.55 16.29 -14.21
C GLU A 221 -2.53 15.92 -12.71
N PHE A 222 -3.68 15.54 -12.14
CA PHE A 222 -3.78 15.09 -10.76
C PHE A 222 -2.83 13.93 -10.48
N TRP A 223 -2.83 12.90 -11.31
CA TRP A 223 -1.99 11.72 -11.06
C TRP A 223 -0.51 11.96 -11.36
N VAL A 224 -0.17 12.83 -12.31
CA VAL A 224 1.22 13.27 -12.54
C VAL A 224 1.78 13.95 -11.28
N TYR A 225 1.03 14.90 -10.70
CA TYR A 225 1.48 15.58 -9.50
C TYR A 225 1.55 14.68 -8.26
N ASN A 226 0.66 13.70 -8.14
CA ASN A 226 0.59 12.84 -6.97
C ASN A 226 1.49 11.59 -7.06
N LEU A 227 1.68 11.01 -8.23
CA LEU A 227 2.52 9.82 -8.42
C LEU A 227 3.90 10.12 -9.00
N GLY A 228 4.07 11.32 -9.56
CA GLY A 228 5.36 11.76 -10.11
C GLY A 228 5.90 10.78 -11.15
N VAL A 229 7.19 10.50 -11.06
CA VAL A 229 7.93 9.64 -12.00
C VAL A 229 7.41 8.19 -12.00
N SER A 230 6.87 7.70 -10.88
CA SER A 230 6.32 6.35 -10.77
C SER A 230 5.15 6.11 -11.72
N LEU A 231 4.38 7.17 -12.08
CA LEU A 231 3.30 7.07 -13.06
C LEU A 231 3.77 6.60 -14.44
N PHE A 232 5.02 6.93 -14.81
CA PHE A 232 5.62 6.57 -16.10
C PHE A 232 6.46 5.29 -16.01
N LEU A 233 7.28 5.16 -14.96
CA LEU A 233 8.18 4.01 -14.82
C LEU A 233 7.44 2.70 -14.57
N THR A 234 6.33 2.72 -13.79
CA THR A 234 5.54 1.52 -13.49
C THR A 234 4.95 0.89 -14.76
N PRO A 235 4.25 1.62 -15.65
CA PRO A 235 3.75 1.06 -16.92
C PRO A 235 4.88 0.57 -17.84
N LEU A 236 5.99 1.28 -17.90
CA LEU A 236 7.14 0.81 -18.69
C LEU A 236 7.70 -0.49 -18.09
N GLY A 237 7.87 -0.58 -16.79
CA GLY A 237 8.28 -1.81 -16.12
C GLY A 237 7.30 -2.98 -16.37
N PHE A 238 5.99 -2.71 -16.42
CA PHE A 238 4.98 -3.70 -16.81
C PHE A 238 5.19 -4.24 -18.23
N ILE A 239 5.51 -3.38 -19.20
CA ILE A 239 5.74 -3.79 -20.60
C ILE A 239 6.90 -4.77 -20.69
N PHE A 240 7.97 -4.55 -19.93
CA PHE A 240 9.15 -5.40 -19.94
C PHE A 240 9.07 -6.64 -19.03
N ALA A 241 8.04 -6.72 -18.16
CA ALA A 241 7.84 -7.82 -17.25
C ALA A 241 7.30 -9.08 -17.95
N ASN A 242 7.55 -10.25 -17.38
CA ASN A 242 6.98 -11.49 -17.87
C ASN A 242 5.47 -11.63 -17.52
N LYS A 243 4.81 -12.61 -18.15
CA LYS A 243 3.36 -12.83 -18.02
C LYS A 243 2.89 -13.02 -16.56
N PHE A 244 3.68 -13.70 -15.73
CA PHE A 244 3.33 -13.91 -14.33
C PHE A 244 3.45 -12.61 -13.53
N GLN A 245 4.55 -11.89 -13.68
CA GLN A 245 4.77 -10.58 -13.04
C GLN A 245 3.67 -9.58 -13.40
N ARG A 246 3.29 -9.52 -14.70
CA ARG A 246 2.17 -8.67 -15.16
C ARG A 246 0.87 -8.98 -14.45
N LYS A 247 0.53 -10.26 -14.24
CA LYS A 247 -0.66 -10.66 -13.49
C LYS A 247 -0.63 -10.15 -12.04
N ILE A 248 0.54 -10.19 -11.41
CA ILE A 248 0.67 -9.68 -10.04
C ILE A 248 0.44 -8.16 -10.02
N LEU A 249 1.05 -7.39 -10.93
CA LEU A 249 0.80 -5.94 -10.98
C LEU A 249 -0.66 -5.61 -11.27
N LEU A 250 -1.29 -6.30 -12.22
CA LEU A 250 -2.71 -6.09 -12.53
C LEU A 250 -3.63 -6.39 -11.34
N SER A 251 -3.27 -7.35 -10.48
CA SER A 251 -4.03 -7.62 -9.25
C SER A 251 -3.93 -6.46 -8.26
N PHE A 252 -2.76 -5.83 -8.14
CA PHE A 252 -2.60 -4.62 -7.31
C PHE A 252 -3.22 -3.38 -7.96
N PHE A 253 -3.23 -3.30 -9.29
CA PHE A 253 -3.89 -2.20 -10.01
C PHE A 253 -5.40 -2.12 -9.72
N MET A 254 -6.02 -3.22 -9.32
CA MET A 254 -7.41 -3.20 -8.82
C MET A 254 -7.58 -2.26 -7.63
N LEU A 255 -6.56 -2.07 -6.81
CA LEU A 255 -6.58 -1.08 -5.72
C LEU A 255 -6.70 0.35 -6.26
N PHE A 256 -5.99 0.65 -7.36
CA PHE A 256 -6.09 1.95 -8.01
C PHE A 256 -7.50 2.20 -8.54
N VAL A 257 -8.11 1.19 -9.15
CA VAL A 257 -9.50 1.27 -9.62
C VAL A 257 -10.46 1.47 -8.44
N VAL A 258 -10.39 0.61 -7.42
CA VAL A 258 -11.27 0.65 -6.25
C VAL A 258 -11.12 1.96 -5.49
N GLY A 259 -9.90 2.44 -5.27
CA GLY A 259 -9.64 3.71 -4.58
C GLY A 259 -10.20 4.94 -5.30
N ASN A 260 -10.36 4.88 -6.65
CA ASN A 260 -10.97 5.94 -7.45
C ASN A 260 -12.49 5.81 -7.59
N THR A 261 -13.08 4.65 -7.26
CA THR A 261 -14.49 4.37 -7.57
C THR A 261 -15.37 4.15 -6.36
N ILE A 262 -14.79 3.85 -5.20
CA ILE A 262 -15.54 3.56 -3.97
C ILE A 262 -14.93 4.35 -2.81
N GLN A 263 -15.76 5.11 -2.10
CA GLN A 263 -15.37 5.74 -0.84
C GLN A 263 -15.71 4.80 0.32
N PHE A 264 -14.72 4.51 1.17
CA PHE A 264 -14.86 3.57 2.29
C PHE A 264 -14.92 4.23 3.67
N SER A 265 -14.76 5.54 3.73
CA SER A 265 -14.77 6.28 4.99
C SER A 265 -15.42 7.66 4.81
N PRO A 266 -15.87 8.32 5.90
CA PRO A 266 -16.41 9.68 5.81
C PRO A 266 -15.45 10.65 5.12
N GLU A 267 -14.15 10.45 5.30
CA GLU A 267 -13.11 11.25 4.64
C GLU A 267 -12.69 10.58 3.33
N THR A 268 -13.01 11.20 2.20
CA THR A 268 -12.57 10.77 0.87
C THR A 268 -11.05 10.58 0.81
N ALA A 269 -10.30 11.48 1.45
CA ALA A 269 -8.84 11.43 1.52
C ALA A 269 -8.31 10.10 2.06
N ALA A 270 -9.04 9.40 2.93
CA ALA A 270 -8.61 8.13 3.52
C ALA A 270 -8.37 7.00 2.49
N ASN A 271 -8.92 7.14 1.27
CA ASN A 271 -8.65 6.23 0.17
C ASN A 271 -7.18 6.27 -0.33
N HIS A 272 -6.37 7.25 0.09
CA HIS A 272 -4.93 7.28 -0.24
C HIS A 272 -4.23 5.94 0.06
N LYS A 273 -4.70 5.18 1.06
CA LYS A 273 -4.12 3.89 1.46
C LYS A 273 -4.14 2.86 0.32
N PHE A 274 -5.19 2.86 -0.51
CA PHE A 274 -5.29 1.99 -1.68
C PHE A 274 -4.17 2.30 -2.69
N PHE A 275 -3.92 3.57 -2.93
CA PHE A 275 -2.87 4.02 -3.85
C PHE A 275 -1.47 3.78 -3.26
N ASN A 276 -1.28 3.98 -1.95
CA ASN A 276 0.00 3.68 -1.28
C ASN A 276 0.34 2.18 -1.39
N PHE A 277 -0.64 1.30 -1.21
CA PHE A 277 -0.37 -0.13 -1.33
C PHE A 277 -0.11 -0.55 -2.80
N PHE A 278 -0.83 0.03 -3.75
CA PHE A 278 -0.53 -0.12 -5.18
C PHE A 278 0.89 0.35 -5.51
N LEU A 279 1.30 1.52 -5.00
CA LEU A 279 2.62 2.10 -5.25
C LEU A 279 3.77 1.24 -4.71
N ILE A 280 3.57 0.50 -3.64
CA ILE A 280 4.60 -0.45 -3.16
C ILE A 280 4.99 -1.40 -4.30
N LEU A 281 4.01 -2.00 -4.97
CA LEU A 281 4.30 -2.88 -6.10
C LEU A 281 4.71 -2.11 -7.35
N GLY A 282 4.11 -0.95 -7.62
CA GLY A 282 4.50 -0.06 -8.71
C GLY A 282 5.98 0.31 -8.65
N ASN A 283 6.47 0.65 -7.47
CA ASN A 283 7.89 0.96 -7.24
C ASN A 283 8.81 -0.24 -7.49
N MET A 284 8.35 -1.49 -7.24
CA MET A 284 9.11 -2.69 -7.59
C MET A 284 9.26 -2.84 -9.12
N PHE A 285 8.21 -2.50 -9.89
CA PHE A 285 8.26 -2.51 -11.35
C PHE A 285 9.12 -1.38 -11.91
N SER A 286 9.06 -0.21 -11.28
CA SER A 286 9.96 0.91 -11.60
C SER A 286 11.43 0.55 -11.36
N ALA A 287 11.72 -0.09 -10.23
CA ALA A 287 13.06 -0.59 -9.92
C ALA A 287 13.52 -1.68 -10.89
N PHE A 288 12.62 -2.60 -11.27
CA PHE A 288 12.92 -3.61 -12.26
C PHE A 288 13.28 -3.01 -13.62
N LEU A 289 12.55 -1.99 -14.06
CA LEU A 289 12.85 -1.29 -15.33
C LEU A 289 14.26 -0.70 -15.34
N ILE A 290 14.68 -0.06 -14.24
CA ILE A 290 15.97 0.62 -14.16
C ILE A 290 17.15 -0.37 -14.09
N ILE A 291 16.93 -1.52 -13.45
CA ILE A 291 17.98 -2.53 -13.29
C ILE A 291 18.12 -3.42 -14.53
N LYS A 292 17.09 -3.49 -15.38
CA LYS A 292 17.11 -4.29 -16.63
C LYS A 292 17.93 -3.62 -17.71
#